data_651980235baeb5c4880c3a16adcdb443
#
_entry.id   651980235baeb5c4880c3a16adcdb443
#
_cell.length_a   1.000
_cell.length_b   1.000
_cell.length_c   1.000
_cell.angle_alpha   90.00
_cell.angle_beta   90.00
_cell.angle_gamma   90.00
#
_symmetry.space_group_name_H-M   'P 1'
#
loop_
_entity.id
_entity.type
_entity.pdbx_description
1 polymer ?
#
loop_
_entity_poly.entity_id
_entity_poly.type
_entity_poly.pdbx_seq_one_letter_code
_entity_poly.pdbx_strand_id
1 'polypeptide(L)'
;MDDQHAEGPHVADAFGGSFDDLSPAQPIEPPGPMFPPTHGVRSTYDREIAEVKDNVLRMGSMVEAQIHAAIGSLVAHDADAATQVILDDRQINEVQRKATAMIAAVIATQNPVARDLRYLLTLDHVSYELERMGDHAGSVAKQARKLAPYPPLKDYVLLPQLGERVADLVQ
;
A
#
# COMPACT_ATOMS: atom_id res chain seq x y z
N MET A 1 13.65 6.49 -92.38
CA MET A 1 13.33 7.14 -91.07
C MET A 1 12.44 6.12 -90.39
N ASP A 2 13.09 5.17 -89.76
CA ASP A 2 12.46 3.96 -89.25
C ASP A 2 12.18 4.17 -87.75
N ASP A 3 10.93 4.11 -87.45
CA ASP A 3 10.41 4.21 -86.05
C ASP A 3 10.23 2.73 -85.58
N GLN A 4 11.21 2.21 -84.82
CA GLN A 4 11.10 0.90 -84.22
C GLN A 4 10.52 1.06 -82.80
N HIS A 5 9.21 0.87 -82.67
CA HIS A 5 8.61 0.63 -81.39
C HIS A 5 9.03 -0.78 -80.86
N ALA A 6 9.89 -0.79 -79.82
CA ALA A 6 10.17 -1.96 -79.04
C ALA A 6 9.00 -2.24 -78.09
N GLU A 7 8.23 -3.26 -78.39
CA GLU A 7 7.23 -3.84 -77.48
C GLU A 7 7.95 -4.52 -76.30
N GLY A 8 7.76 -4.01 -75.10
CA GLY A 8 8.24 -4.66 -73.86
C GLY A 8 7.45 -5.94 -73.55
N PRO A 9 8.00 -6.86 -72.76
CA PRO A 9 7.37 -8.15 -72.52
C PRO A 9 6.02 -8.01 -71.81
N HIS A 10 5.06 -8.76 -72.29
CA HIS A 10 3.67 -8.80 -71.80
C HIS A 10 3.66 -9.41 -70.40
N VAL A 11 3.11 -8.74 -69.42
CA VAL A 11 3.07 -9.07 -67.97
C VAL A 11 2.18 -10.30 -67.68
N ALA A 12 1.57 -10.91 -68.71
CA ALA A 12 0.59 -11.98 -68.55
C ALA A 12 1.19 -13.38 -68.29
N ASP A 13 2.50 -13.59 -68.53
CA ASP A 13 3.09 -14.93 -68.46
C ASP A 13 3.72 -15.29 -67.08
N ALA A 14 3.58 -14.40 -66.09
CA ALA A 14 4.17 -14.61 -64.77
C ALA A 14 3.26 -15.34 -63.75
N PHE A 15 2.00 -15.62 -64.08
CA PHE A 15 1.03 -16.28 -63.17
C PHE A 15 0.42 -17.54 -63.84
N GLY A 16 1.26 -18.44 -64.34
CA GLY A 16 0.86 -19.74 -64.89
C GLY A 16 0.60 -20.83 -63.85
N GLY A 17 -0.05 -20.50 -62.72
CA GLY A 17 -0.49 -21.49 -61.74
C GLY A 17 -2.00 -21.72 -61.87
N SER A 18 -2.42 -22.97 -62.10
CA SER A 18 -3.84 -23.35 -62.12
C SER A 18 -4.44 -23.11 -60.74
N PHE A 19 -5.59 -22.39 -60.69
CA PHE A 19 -6.34 -22.14 -59.43
C PHE A 19 -7.00 -23.41 -58.86
N ASP A 20 -6.89 -24.55 -59.51
CA ASP A 20 -7.55 -25.81 -59.11
C ASP A 20 -6.79 -26.54 -57.98
N ASP A 21 -5.58 -26.09 -57.61
CA ASP A 21 -4.74 -26.75 -56.60
C ASP A 21 -4.73 -26.02 -55.22
N LEU A 22 -5.72 -25.18 -54.98
CA LEU A 22 -5.92 -24.59 -53.66
C LEU A 22 -6.66 -25.59 -52.78
N SER A 23 -5.90 -26.38 -52.02
CA SER A 23 -6.42 -27.11 -50.87
C SER A 23 -7.25 -26.19 -50.00
N PRO A 24 -8.43 -26.61 -49.48
CA PRO A 24 -9.25 -25.74 -48.61
C PRO A 24 -8.38 -25.24 -47.46
N ALA A 25 -8.31 -23.93 -47.34
CA ALA A 25 -7.58 -23.27 -46.27
C ALA A 25 -8.00 -23.88 -44.91
N GLN A 26 -7.04 -24.42 -44.19
CA GLN A 26 -7.31 -24.90 -42.83
C GLN A 26 -7.87 -23.72 -42.01
N PRO A 27 -8.88 -23.94 -41.15
CA PRO A 27 -9.38 -22.92 -40.26
C PRO A 27 -8.21 -22.35 -39.45
N ILE A 28 -7.97 -21.06 -39.52
CA ILE A 28 -6.99 -20.38 -38.68
C ILE A 28 -7.52 -20.51 -37.25
N GLU A 29 -6.92 -21.38 -36.46
CA GLU A 29 -7.23 -21.41 -35.02
C GLU A 29 -6.95 -20.02 -34.45
N PRO A 30 -7.89 -19.46 -33.68
CA PRO A 30 -7.66 -18.17 -33.01
C PRO A 30 -6.39 -18.31 -32.16
N PRO A 31 -5.52 -17.28 -32.15
CA PRO A 31 -4.34 -17.29 -31.29
C PRO A 31 -4.80 -17.60 -29.88
N GLY A 32 -4.22 -18.59 -29.22
CA GLY A 32 -4.49 -18.88 -27.81
C GLY A 32 -4.31 -17.63 -26.97
N PRO A 33 -4.86 -17.57 -25.74
CA PRO A 33 -4.85 -16.36 -24.94
C PRO A 33 -3.42 -15.82 -24.85
N MET A 34 -3.25 -14.57 -25.33
CA MET A 34 -1.96 -13.89 -25.48
C MET A 34 -1.23 -13.68 -24.13
N PHE A 35 -1.89 -14.00 -23.02
CA PHE A 35 -1.35 -13.93 -21.67
C PHE A 35 -1.58 -15.26 -20.94
N PRO A 36 -0.59 -15.76 -20.20
CA PRO A 36 -0.77 -16.93 -19.34
C PRO A 36 -1.89 -16.65 -18.31
N PRO A 37 -2.59 -17.70 -17.84
CA PRO A 37 -3.66 -17.55 -16.86
C PRO A 37 -3.13 -16.85 -15.60
N THR A 38 -3.72 -15.70 -15.27
CA THR A 38 -3.29 -14.76 -14.22
C THR A 38 -3.57 -15.24 -12.78
N HIS A 39 -4.01 -16.49 -12.57
CA HIS A 39 -4.38 -17.00 -11.25
C HIS A 39 -3.25 -16.96 -10.21
N GLY A 40 -2.00 -17.21 -10.60
CA GLY A 40 -0.85 -17.17 -9.69
C GLY A 40 -0.43 -15.75 -9.31
N VAL A 41 -0.49 -14.82 -10.25
CA VAL A 41 -0.10 -13.41 -10.05
C VAL A 41 -1.12 -12.71 -9.16
N ARG A 42 -2.42 -12.98 -9.35
CA ARG A 42 -3.49 -12.36 -8.55
C ARG A 42 -3.47 -12.85 -7.10
N SER A 43 -3.18 -14.12 -6.85
CA SER A 43 -3.05 -14.66 -5.50
C SER A 43 -1.85 -14.07 -4.74
N THR A 44 -0.75 -13.76 -5.42
CA THR A 44 0.40 -13.07 -4.82
C THR A 44 0.06 -11.64 -4.47
N TYR A 45 -0.59 -10.92 -5.37
CA TYR A 45 -1.06 -9.56 -5.15
C TYR A 45 -2.05 -9.46 -3.96
N ASP A 46 -3.04 -10.34 -3.91
CA ASP A 46 -4.04 -10.38 -2.83
C ASP A 46 -3.36 -10.64 -1.47
N ARG A 47 -2.34 -11.48 -1.43
CA ARG A 47 -1.55 -11.75 -0.22
C ARG A 47 -0.72 -10.54 0.20
N GLU A 48 -0.06 -9.86 -0.73
CA GLU A 48 0.74 -8.67 -0.45
C GLU A 48 -0.12 -7.52 0.09
N ILE A 49 -1.31 -7.31 -0.47
CA ILE A 49 -2.28 -6.33 0.05
C ILE A 49 -2.75 -6.72 1.46
N ALA A 50 -3.05 -7.99 1.71
CA ALA A 50 -3.45 -8.45 3.03
C ALA A 50 -2.34 -8.20 4.06
N GLU A 51 -1.08 -8.45 3.70
CA GLU A 51 0.06 -8.19 4.58
C GLU A 51 0.24 -6.69 4.89
N VAL A 52 0.06 -5.82 3.91
CA VAL A 52 0.05 -4.35 4.13
C VAL A 52 -1.07 -3.97 5.10
N LYS A 53 -2.30 -4.45 4.84
CA LYS A 53 -3.46 -4.19 5.70
C LYS A 53 -3.20 -4.64 7.14
N ASP A 54 -2.67 -5.85 7.33
CA ASP A 54 -2.39 -6.40 8.66
C ASP A 54 -1.33 -5.57 9.41
N ASN A 55 -0.32 -5.04 8.69
CA ASN A 55 0.65 -4.13 9.29
C ASN A 55 0.01 -2.82 9.75
N VAL A 56 -0.91 -2.23 8.96
CA VAL A 56 -1.63 -1.00 9.33
C VAL A 56 -2.56 -1.25 10.51
N LEU A 57 -3.30 -2.36 10.53
CA LEU A 57 -4.16 -2.73 11.66
C LEU A 57 -3.35 -2.93 12.95
N ARG A 58 -2.22 -3.63 12.87
CA ARG A 58 -1.32 -3.80 14.01
C ARG A 58 -0.80 -2.45 14.50
N MET A 59 -0.48 -1.53 13.60
CA MET A 59 -0.05 -0.18 13.94
C MET A 59 -1.15 0.57 14.71
N GLY A 60 -2.42 0.45 14.29
CA GLY A 60 -3.56 0.99 15.03
C GLY A 60 -3.59 0.52 16.48
N SER A 61 -3.49 -0.81 16.70
CA SER A 61 -3.47 -1.36 18.07
C SER A 61 -2.26 -0.88 18.90
N MET A 62 -1.10 -0.64 18.26
CA MET A 62 0.07 -0.10 18.96
C MET A 62 -0.14 1.36 19.36
N VAL A 63 -0.75 2.17 18.50
CA VAL A 63 -1.08 3.58 18.79
C VAL A 63 -2.10 3.69 19.90
N GLU A 64 -3.16 2.89 19.86
CA GLU A 64 -4.15 2.79 20.93
C GLU A 64 -3.49 2.49 22.29
N ALA A 65 -2.68 1.46 22.35
CA ALA A 65 -1.94 1.09 23.56
C ALA A 65 -1.00 2.22 24.04
N GLN A 66 -0.35 2.93 23.11
CA GLN A 66 0.54 4.03 23.44
C GLN A 66 -0.24 5.24 24.00
N ILE A 67 -1.44 5.55 23.49
CA ILE A 67 -2.30 6.61 24.02
C ILE A 67 -2.69 6.28 25.47
N HIS A 68 -3.16 5.06 25.73
CA HIS A 68 -3.51 4.62 27.08
C HIS A 68 -2.31 4.70 28.04
N ALA A 69 -1.14 4.22 27.62
CA ALA A 69 0.07 4.24 28.43
C ALA A 69 0.54 5.67 28.72
N ALA A 70 0.45 6.58 27.74
CA ALA A 70 0.82 7.99 27.93
C ALA A 70 -0.07 8.70 28.94
N ILE A 71 -1.39 8.53 28.83
CA ILE A 71 -2.36 9.09 29.78
C ILE A 71 -2.20 8.44 31.17
N GLY A 72 -2.05 7.12 31.22
CA GLY A 72 -1.83 6.37 32.45
C GLY A 72 -0.59 6.87 33.21
N SER A 73 0.54 7.05 32.51
CA SER A 73 1.77 7.56 33.12
C SER A 73 1.62 8.97 33.68
N LEU A 74 0.82 9.82 33.02
CA LEU A 74 0.54 11.19 33.49
C LEU A 74 -0.33 11.17 34.75
N VAL A 75 -1.39 10.37 34.76
CA VAL A 75 -2.31 10.26 35.90
C VAL A 75 -1.63 9.66 37.12
N ALA A 76 -0.79 8.66 36.91
CA ALA A 76 -0.03 7.97 37.96
C ALA A 76 1.21 8.74 38.44
N HIS A 77 1.58 9.86 37.76
CA HIS A 77 2.85 10.57 38.02
C HIS A 77 4.09 9.63 37.88
N ASP A 78 4.03 8.67 36.96
CA ASP A 78 5.06 7.66 36.77
C ASP A 78 6.04 8.08 35.65
N ALA A 79 7.24 8.53 36.06
CA ALA A 79 8.29 8.96 35.14
C ALA A 79 8.90 7.80 34.33
N ASP A 80 8.94 6.60 34.93
CA ASP A 80 9.53 5.42 34.27
C ASP A 80 8.56 4.90 33.19
N ALA A 81 7.27 4.79 33.52
CA ALA A 81 6.24 4.47 32.54
C ALA A 81 6.21 5.48 31.39
N ALA A 82 6.29 6.78 31.67
CA ALA A 82 6.37 7.83 30.65
C ALA A 82 7.63 7.69 29.78
N THR A 83 8.76 7.29 30.37
CA THR A 83 10.00 7.06 29.60
C THR A 83 9.85 5.86 28.69
N GLN A 84 9.18 4.78 29.14
CA GLN A 84 8.93 3.62 28.31
C GLN A 84 8.07 3.98 27.07
N VAL A 85 6.99 4.75 27.24
CA VAL A 85 6.16 5.24 26.13
C VAL A 85 7.00 6.00 25.08
N ILE A 86 7.92 6.86 25.55
CA ILE A 86 8.81 7.62 24.64
C ILE A 86 9.75 6.70 23.87
N LEU A 87 10.19 5.59 24.46
CA LEU A 87 11.05 4.62 23.80
C LEU A 87 10.30 3.75 22.79
N ASP A 88 9.07 3.37 23.12
CA ASP A 88 8.21 2.52 22.30
C ASP A 88 7.71 3.22 21.02
N ASP A 89 7.68 4.55 21.02
CA ASP A 89 7.35 5.37 19.85
C ASP A 89 8.17 5.01 18.61
N ARG A 90 9.43 4.62 18.80
CA ARG A 90 10.30 4.16 17.71
C ARG A 90 9.76 2.94 16.97
N GLN A 91 9.01 2.07 17.66
CA GLN A 91 8.45 0.86 17.06
C GLN A 91 7.31 1.22 16.11
N ILE A 92 6.48 2.22 16.44
CA ILE A 92 5.42 2.72 15.58
C ILE A 92 6.02 3.32 14.30
N ASN A 93 7.04 4.16 14.44
CA ASN A 93 7.76 4.75 13.32
C ASN A 93 8.40 3.68 12.40
N GLU A 94 8.88 2.57 12.97
CA GLU A 94 9.45 1.44 12.21
C GLU A 94 8.35 0.72 11.41
N VAL A 95 7.20 0.45 12.05
CA VAL A 95 6.05 -0.20 11.38
C VAL A 95 5.51 0.67 10.26
N GLN A 96 5.39 1.99 10.47
CA GLN A 96 4.98 2.95 9.44
C GLN A 96 5.93 2.91 8.23
N ARG A 97 7.25 3.02 8.45
CA ARG A 97 8.24 2.96 7.36
C ARG A 97 8.17 1.65 6.59
N LYS A 98 7.97 0.53 7.31
CA LYS A 98 7.79 -0.78 6.69
C LYS A 98 6.53 -0.82 5.83
N ALA A 99 5.40 -0.31 6.32
CA ALA A 99 4.14 -0.25 5.57
C ALA A 99 4.30 0.55 4.28
N THR A 100 4.86 1.76 4.33
CA THR A 100 5.13 2.58 3.14
C THR A 100 6.07 1.87 2.15
N ALA A 101 7.13 1.21 2.62
CA ALA A 101 8.03 0.46 1.75
C ALA A 101 7.34 -0.72 1.06
N MET A 102 6.48 -1.45 1.78
CA MET A 102 5.67 -2.54 1.22
C MET A 102 4.69 -2.02 0.17
N ILE A 103 3.98 -0.92 0.44
CA ILE A 103 3.05 -0.28 -0.49
C ILE A 103 3.78 0.13 -1.78
N ALA A 104 4.92 0.78 -1.65
CA ALA A 104 5.74 1.18 -2.80
C ALA A 104 6.20 -0.03 -3.62
N ALA A 105 6.60 -1.13 -2.97
CA ALA A 105 6.99 -2.37 -3.64
C ALA A 105 5.82 -2.99 -4.41
N VAL A 106 4.63 -3.08 -3.80
CA VAL A 106 3.42 -3.59 -4.45
C VAL A 106 3.06 -2.74 -5.68
N ILE A 107 3.09 -1.41 -5.57
CA ILE A 107 2.82 -0.52 -6.70
C ILE A 107 3.82 -0.74 -7.83
N ALA A 108 5.11 -0.85 -7.51
CA ALA A 108 6.18 -1.00 -8.50
C ALA A 108 6.16 -2.36 -9.22
N THR A 109 5.77 -3.44 -8.52
CA THR A 109 5.86 -4.81 -9.06
C THR A 109 4.55 -5.29 -9.68
N GLN A 110 3.40 -4.85 -9.18
CA GLN A 110 2.09 -5.39 -9.54
C GLN A 110 1.28 -4.48 -10.49
N ASN A 111 1.71 -3.23 -10.70
CA ASN A 111 1.02 -2.26 -11.57
C ASN A 111 -0.49 -2.15 -11.25
N PRO A 112 -0.89 -1.90 -10.00
CA PRO A 112 -2.30 -1.89 -9.61
C PRO A 112 -3.10 -0.83 -10.36
N VAL A 113 -4.36 -1.15 -10.74
CA VAL A 113 -5.20 -0.23 -11.49
C VAL A 113 -6.14 0.54 -10.57
N ALA A 114 -6.47 1.73 -10.98
CA ALA A 114 -7.42 2.69 -10.42
C ALA A 114 -7.95 2.43 -8.98
N ARG A 115 -8.77 1.40 -8.76
CA ARG A 115 -9.36 1.08 -7.46
C ARG A 115 -8.32 0.58 -6.46
N ASP A 116 -7.48 -0.34 -6.90
CA ASP A 116 -6.50 -0.99 -6.04
C ASP A 116 -5.36 -0.03 -5.70
N LEU A 117 -4.96 0.80 -6.66
CA LEU A 117 -4.00 1.88 -6.41
C LEU A 117 -4.54 2.88 -5.36
N ARG A 118 -5.80 3.31 -5.47
CA ARG A 118 -6.41 4.20 -4.47
C ARG A 118 -6.45 3.55 -3.09
N TYR A 119 -6.74 2.25 -3.02
CA TYR A 119 -6.75 1.52 -1.76
C TYR A 119 -5.37 1.51 -1.09
N LEU A 120 -4.30 1.20 -1.84
CA LEU A 120 -2.92 1.23 -1.34
C LEU A 120 -2.51 2.63 -0.87
N LEU A 121 -2.83 3.68 -1.65
CA LEU A 121 -2.56 5.07 -1.25
C LEU A 121 -3.35 5.49 -0.01
N THR A 122 -4.57 4.96 0.18
CA THR A 122 -5.35 5.18 1.41
C THR A 122 -4.68 4.52 2.60
N LEU A 123 -4.19 3.27 2.47
CA LEU A 123 -3.46 2.58 3.53
C LEU A 123 -2.16 3.32 3.91
N ASP A 124 -1.45 3.86 2.92
CA ASP A 124 -0.26 4.69 3.18
C ASP A 124 -0.62 5.94 3.99
N HIS A 125 -1.65 6.66 3.55
CA HIS A 125 -2.14 7.85 4.27
C HIS A 125 -2.60 7.53 5.69
N VAL A 126 -3.36 6.45 5.88
CA VAL A 126 -3.79 5.99 7.22
C VAL A 126 -2.58 5.67 8.09
N SER A 127 -1.57 4.98 7.55
CA SER A 127 -0.36 4.66 8.33
C SER A 127 0.38 5.91 8.80
N TYR A 128 0.43 6.94 7.96
CA TYR A 128 1.02 8.24 8.31
C TYR A 128 0.23 8.98 9.40
N GLU A 129 -1.11 8.98 9.32
CA GLU A 129 -1.94 9.60 10.36
C GLU A 129 -1.85 8.85 11.70
N LEU A 130 -1.74 7.52 11.68
CA LEU A 130 -1.51 6.72 12.89
C LEU A 130 -0.16 7.04 13.53
N GLU A 131 0.90 7.22 12.75
CA GLU A 131 2.21 7.64 13.28
C GLU A 131 2.12 9.01 13.96
N ARG A 132 1.42 9.98 13.35
CA ARG A 132 1.20 11.28 13.98
C ARG A 132 0.44 11.19 15.30
N MET A 133 -0.54 10.28 15.40
CA MET A 133 -1.23 10.03 16.66
C MET A 133 -0.28 9.46 17.72
N GLY A 134 0.61 8.54 17.33
CA GLY A 134 1.68 8.03 18.18
C GLY A 134 2.62 9.14 18.67
N ASP A 135 3.07 10.01 17.77
CA ASP A 135 3.90 11.16 18.10
C ASP A 135 3.25 12.09 19.13
N HIS A 136 1.92 12.29 19.03
CA HIS A 136 1.17 13.06 20.02
C HIS A 136 1.13 12.35 21.37
N ALA A 137 0.90 11.04 21.42
CA ALA A 137 0.97 10.26 22.65
C ALA A 137 2.38 10.32 23.28
N GLY A 138 3.43 10.20 22.47
CA GLY A 138 4.82 10.39 22.89
C GLY A 138 5.07 11.81 23.46
N SER A 139 4.43 12.83 22.89
CA SER A 139 4.50 14.20 23.38
C SER A 139 3.82 14.36 24.74
N VAL A 140 2.66 13.72 24.95
CA VAL A 140 1.99 13.65 26.26
C VAL A 140 2.91 12.97 27.28
N ALA A 141 3.52 11.84 26.96
CA ALA A 141 4.46 11.13 27.83
C ALA A 141 5.68 12.00 28.20
N LYS A 142 6.22 12.78 27.25
CA LYS A 142 7.29 13.75 27.55
C LYS A 142 6.89 14.78 28.59
N GLN A 143 5.63 15.25 28.56
CA GLN A 143 5.10 16.16 29.59
C GLN A 143 4.84 15.41 30.92
N ALA A 144 4.28 14.19 30.87
CA ALA A 144 4.07 13.36 32.04
C ALA A 144 5.38 13.17 32.82
N ARG A 145 6.47 12.81 32.13
CA ARG A 145 7.80 12.65 32.72
C ARG A 145 8.32 13.93 33.39
N LYS A 146 8.06 15.11 32.79
CA LYS A 146 8.47 16.38 33.36
C LYS A 146 7.66 16.73 34.59
N LEU A 147 6.38 16.36 34.64
CA LEU A 147 5.46 16.67 35.72
C LEU A 147 5.54 15.69 36.89
N ALA A 148 6.02 14.48 36.66
CA ALA A 148 6.09 13.40 37.65
C ALA A 148 6.71 13.82 39.02
N PRO A 149 7.76 14.68 39.08
CA PRO A 149 8.32 15.13 40.37
C PRO A 149 7.43 16.09 41.14
N TYR A 150 6.40 16.63 40.54
CA TYR A 150 5.57 17.69 41.16
C TYR A 150 4.19 17.11 41.52
N PRO A 151 3.63 17.48 42.71
CA PRO A 151 2.28 17.07 43.07
C PRO A 151 1.26 17.69 42.09
N PRO A 152 0.16 17.00 41.78
CA PRO A 152 -0.88 17.55 40.91
C PRO A 152 -1.56 18.73 41.58
N LEU A 153 -1.85 19.79 40.82
CA LEU A 153 -2.61 20.95 41.31
C LEU A 153 -4.07 20.61 41.63
N LYS A 154 -4.62 19.62 40.95
CA LYS A 154 -5.97 19.06 41.10
C LYS A 154 -6.03 17.67 40.43
N ASP A 155 -7.05 16.89 40.81
CA ASP A 155 -7.31 15.60 40.20
C ASP A 155 -7.59 15.72 38.69
N TYR A 156 -7.02 14.78 37.91
CA TYR A 156 -7.27 14.67 36.48
C TYR A 156 -8.62 13.98 36.25
N VAL A 157 -9.68 14.70 35.93
CA VAL A 157 -11.02 14.13 35.67
C VAL A 157 -11.29 14.00 34.17
N LEU A 158 -11.10 15.09 33.44
CA LEU A 158 -11.44 15.15 32.01
C LEU A 158 -10.37 14.54 31.10
N LEU A 159 -9.12 14.61 31.52
CA LEU A 159 -8.00 14.16 30.68
C LEU A 159 -7.99 12.64 30.46
N PRO A 160 -8.21 11.77 31.46
CA PRO A 160 -8.39 10.34 31.21
C PRO A 160 -9.56 10.04 30.26
N GLN A 161 -10.71 10.69 30.48
CA GLN A 161 -11.89 10.51 29.61
C GLN A 161 -11.63 10.94 28.16
N LEU A 162 -10.85 12.00 27.95
CA LEU A 162 -10.43 12.40 26.61
C LEU A 162 -9.50 11.36 26.00
N GLY A 163 -8.56 10.81 26.78
CA GLY A 163 -7.66 9.75 26.34
C GLY A 163 -8.39 8.50 25.86
N GLU A 164 -9.38 8.02 26.63
CA GLU A 164 -10.24 6.90 26.24
C GLU A 164 -10.95 7.17 24.91
N ARG A 165 -11.60 8.34 24.77
CA ARG A 165 -12.30 8.71 23.54
C ARG A 165 -11.37 8.81 22.31
N VAL A 166 -10.14 9.28 22.51
CA VAL A 166 -9.15 9.36 21.43
C VAL A 166 -8.67 7.96 21.05
N ALA A 167 -8.48 7.06 22.01
CA ALA A 167 -8.12 5.68 21.76
C ALA A 167 -9.23 4.94 21.00
N ASP A 168 -10.51 5.14 21.38
CA ASP A 168 -11.68 4.58 20.69
C ASP A 168 -11.75 4.98 19.19
N LEU A 169 -11.21 6.14 18.81
CA LEU A 169 -11.20 6.60 17.41
C LEU A 169 -10.20 5.82 16.53
N VAL A 170 -9.29 5.07 17.14
CA VAL A 170 -8.28 4.28 16.41
C VAL A 170 -8.80 2.88 16.06
N GLN A 171 -9.83 2.38 16.76
CA GLN A 171 -10.47 1.08 16.52
C GLN A 171 -11.33 1.09 15.25
#